data_d06b9317ae4264fedfbbd56d2a0423d7
#
_entry.id   d06b9317ae4264fedfbbd56d2a0423d7
#
_cell.length_a   1.000
_cell.length_b   1.000
_cell.length_c   1.000
_cell.angle_alpha   90.00
_cell.angle_beta   90.00
_cell.angle_gamma   90.00
#
_symmetry.space_group_name_H-M   'P 1'
#
loop_
_entity.id
_entity.type
_entity.pdbx_description
1 polymer ?
#
loop_
_entity_poly.entity_id
_entity_poly.type
_entity_poly.pdbx_seq_one_letter_code
_entity_poly.pdbx_strand_id
1 'polypeptide(L)'
;MTDRQIEAAKKRLPNYFKDMTPAQRREYEELYCRGMINSCLIYGEARYNFYDPKTGEFGKYAKDYVKTLGEETVIRLYNEQCEDFSKAVVRRGVHIDGEGVSYNSCIWADEQEQKQAS
;
A
#
# COMPACT_ATOMS: atom_id res chain seq x y z
N MET A 1 -6.34 3.10 3.59
CA MET A 1 -5.52 3.47 4.78
C MET A 1 -4.25 4.18 4.33
N THR A 2 -3.91 5.26 5.00
CA THR A 2 -2.62 5.94 4.78
C THR A 2 -1.49 5.10 5.39
N ASP A 3 -0.26 5.37 4.99
CA ASP A 3 0.91 4.69 5.55
C ASP A 3 1.01 4.88 7.06
N ARG A 4 0.64 6.06 7.55
CA ARG A 4 0.64 6.35 8.99
C ARG A 4 -0.40 5.53 9.75
N GLN A 5 -1.58 5.37 9.16
CA GLN A 5 -2.63 4.52 9.74
C GLN A 5 -2.20 3.07 9.78
N ILE A 6 -1.54 2.60 8.72
CA ILE A 6 -1.00 1.23 8.66
C ILE A 6 0.03 1.01 9.76
N GLU A 7 0.98 1.94 9.92
CA GLU A 7 2.01 1.83 10.96
C GLU A 7 1.42 1.88 12.37
N ALA A 8 0.44 2.75 12.59
CA ALA A 8 -0.25 2.81 13.88
C ALA A 8 -0.99 1.51 14.20
N ALA A 9 -1.64 0.92 13.19
CA ALA A 9 -2.35 -0.35 13.37
C ALA A 9 -1.37 -1.50 13.67
N LYS A 10 -0.22 -1.53 13.00
CA LYS A 10 0.81 -2.53 13.27
C LYS A 10 1.33 -2.48 14.71
N LYS A 11 1.47 -1.27 15.25
CA LYS A 11 1.95 -1.08 16.63
C LYS A 11 1.01 -1.63 17.70
N ARG A 12 -0.27 -1.83 17.37
CA ARG A 12 -1.24 -2.41 18.29
C ARG A 12 -1.14 -3.93 18.37
N LEU A 13 -0.43 -4.55 17.43
CA LEU A 13 -0.25 -5.99 17.38
C LEU A 13 0.99 -6.40 18.20
N PRO A 14 1.07 -7.67 18.66
CA PRO A 14 2.30 -8.16 19.30
C PRO A 14 3.51 -7.98 18.39
N ASN A 15 4.69 -7.84 19.00
CA ASN A 15 5.93 -7.59 18.27
C ASN A 15 6.44 -8.83 17.49
N TYR A 16 6.04 -10.02 17.88
CA TYR A 16 6.53 -11.27 17.29
C TYR A 16 5.39 -12.15 16.84
N PHE A 17 5.56 -12.85 15.72
CA PHE A 17 4.56 -13.77 15.19
C PHE A 17 4.17 -14.86 16.18
N LYS A 18 5.13 -15.35 16.97
CA LYS A 18 4.85 -16.38 17.97
C LYS A 18 3.84 -15.94 19.01
N ASP A 19 3.72 -14.64 19.25
CA ASP A 19 2.82 -14.06 20.24
C ASP A 19 1.47 -13.65 19.64
N MET A 20 1.31 -13.79 18.33
CA MET A 20 0.09 -13.43 17.63
C MET A 20 -0.88 -14.62 17.55
N THR A 21 -2.18 -14.31 17.72
CA THR A 21 -3.23 -15.25 17.35
C THR A 21 -3.29 -15.39 15.83
N PRO A 22 -3.94 -16.44 15.29
CA PRO A 22 -4.15 -16.52 13.84
C PRO A 22 -4.85 -15.30 13.26
N ALA A 23 -5.82 -14.73 13.97
CA ALA A 23 -6.52 -13.52 13.53
C ALA A 23 -5.57 -12.31 13.47
N GLN A 24 -4.69 -12.18 14.45
CA GLN A 24 -3.71 -11.09 14.48
C GLN A 24 -2.67 -11.23 13.37
N ARG A 25 -2.23 -12.46 13.08
CA ARG A 25 -1.33 -12.72 11.95
C ARG A 25 -1.96 -12.32 10.62
N ARG A 26 -3.24 -12.66 10.44
CA ARG A 26 -3.96 -12.29 9.24
C ARG A 26 -4.08 -10.78 9.12
N GLU A 27 -4.43 -10.10 10.21
CA GLU A 27 -4.50 -8.64 10.24
C GLU A 27 -3.16 -8.01 9.89
N TYR A 28 -2.06 -8.53 10.44
CA TYR A 28 -0.71 -8.07 10.14
C TYR A 28 -0.39 -8.22 8.66
N GLU A 29 -0.71 -9.36 8.07
CA GLU A 29 -0.48 -9.60 6.64
C GLU A 29 -1.32 -8.68 5.76
N GLU A 30 -2.57 -8.41 6.14
CA GLU A 30 -3.42 -7.46 5.42
C GLU A 30 -2.82 -6.05 5.46
N LEU A 31 -2.31 -5.64 6.62
CA LEU A 31 -1.65 -4.33 6.76
C LEU A 31 -0.39 -4.24 5.90
N TYR A 32 0.41 -5.28 5.86
CA TYR A 32 1.60 -5.35 5.00
C TYR A 32 1.22 -5.26 3.53
N CYS A 33 0.17 -5.99 3.14
CA CYS A 33 -0.36 -5.95 1.78
C CYS A 33 -0.79 -4.52 1.40
N ARG A 34 -1.52 -3.84 2.28
CA ARG A 34 -1.93 -2.44 2.05
C ARG A 34 -0.74 -1.51 1.86
N GLY A 35 0.30 -1.68 2.65
CA GLY A 35 1.54 -0.89 2.51
C GLY A 35 2.22 -1.11 1.18
N MET A 36 2.27 -2.35 0.71
CA MET A 36 2.84 -2.67 -0.60
C MET A 36 2.02 -2.05 -1.74
N ILE A 37 0.69 -2.11 -1.65
CA ILE A 37 -0.19 -1.46 -2.63
C ILE A 37 0.09 0.04 -2.68
N ASN A 38 0.18 0.69 -1.52
CA ASN A 38 0.48 2.12 -1.45
C ASN A 38 1.81 2.46 -2.13
N SER A 39 2.84 1.66 -1.90
CA SER A 39 4.14 1.85 -2.54
C SER A 39 4.03 1.75 -4.05
N CYS A 40 3.32 0.73 -4.56
CA CYS A 40 3.11 0.57 -5.99
C CYS A 40 2.32 1.73 -6.59
N LEU A 41 1.33 2.25 -5.87
CA LEU A 41 0.53 3.39 -6.33
C LEU A 41 1.37 4.66 -6.40
N ILE A 42 2.24 4.89 -5.41
CA ILE A 42 3.12 6.06 -5.38
C ILE A 42 4.05 6.07 -6.60
N TYR A 43 4.59 4.91 -6.95
CA TYR A 43 5.49 4.80 -8.12
C TYR A 43 4.75 4.68 -9.45
N GLY A 44 3.42 4.61 -9.44
CA GLY A 44 2.63 4.50 -10.67
C GLY A 44 2.68 3.13 -11.33
N GLU A 45 3.09 2.10 -10.61
CA GLU A 45 3.33 0.76 -11.15
C GLU A 45 2.33 -0.30 -10.67
N ALA A 46 1.25 0.13 -10.00
CA ALA A 46 0.31 -0.80 -9.36
C ALA A 46 -0.31 -1.80 -10.35
N ARG A 47 -0.61 -1.36 -11.56
CA ARG A 47 -1.21 -2.23 -12.59
C ARG A 47 -0.27 -3.35 -13.04
N TYR A 48 1.02 -3.07 -13.11
CA TYR A 48 2.01 -4.03 -13.59
C TYR A 48 2.55 -4.90 -12.47
N ASN A 49 2.72 -4.31 -11.29
CA ASN A 49 3.44 -4.96 -10.21
C ASN A 49 2.54 -5.54 -9.13
N PHE A 50 1.27 -5.14 -9.07
CA PHE A 50 0.36 -5.65 -8.04
C PHE A 50 -0.89 -6.31 -8.62
N TYR A 51 -1.77 -5.55 -9.27
CA TYR A 51 -2.99 -6.13 -9.83
C TYR A 51 -3.53 -5.27 -10.97
N ASP A 52 -3.86 -5.90 -12.09
CA ASP A 52 -4.49 -5.23 -13.23
C ASP A 52 -5.96 -5.64 -13.30
N PRO A 53 -6.89 -4.72 -12.94
CA PRO A 53 -8.32 -5.05 -12.98
C PRO A 53 -8.86 -5.29 -14.37
N LYS A 54 -8.17 -4.83 -15.42
CA LYS A 54 -8.61 -5.06 -16.80
C LYS A 54 -8.36 -6.49 -17.26
N THR A 55 -7.27 -7.10 -16.83
CA THR A 55 -6.90 -8.46 -17.24
C THR A 55 -7.16 -9.48 -16.14
N GLY A 56 -7.28 -9.05 -14.90
CA GLY A 56 -7.40 -9.93 -13.75
C GLY A 56 -6.08 -10.56 -13.33
N GLU A 57 -4.96 -10.11 -13.88
CA GLU A 57 -3.65 -10.66 -13.59
C GLU A 57 -3.03 -10.00 -12.36
N PHE A 58 -2.39 -10.83 -11.52
CA PHE A 58 -1.64 -10.36 -10.36
C PHE A 58 -0.17 -10.15 -10.73
N GLY A 59 0.39 -9.02 -10.28
CA GLY A 59 1.80 -8.73 -10.46
C GLY A 59 2.68 -9.46 -9.46
N LYS A 60 3.99 -9.31 -9.63
CA LYS A 60 4.98 -10.04 -8.83
C LYS A 60 4.88 -9.77 -7.33
N TYR A 61 4.50 -8.56 -6.93
CA TYR A 61 4.40 -8.20 -5.51
C TYR A 61 3.12 -8.69 -4.84
N ALA A 62 2.11 -9.06 -5.63
CA ALA A 62 0.85 -9.56 -5.07
C ALA A 62 0.85 -11.07 -4.83
N LYS A 63 1.71 -11.82 -5.52
CA LYS A 63 1.64 -13.29 -5.54
C LYS A 63 1.75 -13.93 -4.16
N ASP A 64 2.64 -13.43 -3.31
CA ASP A 64 2.80 -13.99 -1.97
C ASP A 64 1.57 -13.72 -1.10
N TYR A 65 0.98 -12.53 -1.22
CA TYR A 65 -0.24 -12.20 -0.49
C TYR A 65 -1.44 -13.01 -0.96
N VAL A 66 -1.50 -13.30 -2.26
CA VAL A 66 -2.55 -14.18 -2.80
C VAL A 66 -2.47 -15.57 -2.17
N LYS A 67 -1.26 -16.09 -1.95
CA LYS A 67 -1.06 -17.41 -1.33
C LYS A 67 -1.54 -17.43 0.12
N THR A 68 -1.34 -16.36 0.88
CA THR A 68 -1.67 -16.31 2.30
C THR A 68 -3.05 -15.75 2.58
N LEU A 69 -3.49 -14.76 1.82
CA LEU A 69 -4.76 -14.06 2.05
C LEU A 69 -5.88 -14.49 1.09
N GLY A 70 -5.53 -15.05 -0.06
CA GLY A 70 -6.49 -15.40 -1.11
C GLY A 70 -6.75 -14.26 -2.08
N GLU A 71 -7.15 -14.62 -3.31
CA GLU A 71 -7.37 -13.65 -4.37
C GLU A 71 -8.42 -12.60 -4.03
N GLU A 72 -9.56 -13.01 -3.47
CA GLU A 72 -10.66 -12.10 -3.16
C GLU A 72 -10.23 -11.03 -2.16
N THR A 73 -9.49 -11.42 -1.12
CA THR A 73 -8.99 -10.49 -0.11
C THR A 73 -8.02 -9.50 -0.72
N VAL A 74 -7.07 -9.98 -1.54
CA VAL A 74 -6.08 -9.11 -2.17
C VAL A 74 -6.75 -8.10 -3.11
N ILE A 75 -7.72 -8.53 -3.89
CA ILE A 75 -8.48 -7.64 -4.79
C ILE A 75 -9.23 -6.58 -3.98
N ARG A 76 -9.88 -7.00 -2.88
CA ARG A 76 -10.58 -6.06 -2.00
C ARG A 76 -9.65 -5.00 -1.43
N LEU A 77 -8.50 -5.43 -0.90
CA LEU A 77 -7.51 -4.51 -0.34
C LEU A 77 -6.97 -3.56 -1.40
N TYR A 78 -6.70 -4.07 -2.59
CA TYR A 78 -6.24 -3.26 -3.72
C TYR A 78 -7.25 -2.17 -4.07
N ASN A 79 -8.53 -2.56 -4.21
CA ASN A 79 -9.58 -1.60 -4.56
C ASN A 79 -9.77 -0.54 -3.47
N GLU A 80 -9.74 -0.94 -2.20
CA GLU A 80 -9.85 -0.01 -1.07
C GLU A 80 -8.69 0.99 -1.05
N GLN A 81 -7.47 0.51 -1.24
CA GLN A 81 -6.30 1.38 -1.24
C GLN A 81 -6.27 2.32 -2.45
N CYS A 82 -6.68 1.85 -3.61
CA CYS A 82 -6.78 2.70 -4.80
C CYS A 82 -7.79 3.83 -4.58
N GLU A 83 -8.95 3.52 -3.99
CA GLU A 83 -9.97 4.53 -3.71
C GLU A 83 -9.47 5.56 -2.70
N ASP A 84 -8.90 5.10 -1.59
CA ASP A 84 -8.35 5.99 -0.57
C ASP A 84 -7.23 6.87 -1.14
N PHE A 85 -6.34 6.27 -1.91
CA PHE A 85 -5.23 6.98 -2.54
C PHE A 85 -5.71 8.08 -3.48
N SER A 86 -6.72 7.79 -4.29
CA SER A 86 -7.23 8.78 -5.25
C SER A 86 -7.85 9.99 -4.58
N LYS A 87 -8.39 9.82 -3.37
CA LYS A 87 -9.07 10.89 -2.63
C LYS A 87 -8.13 11.66 -1.71
N ALA A 88 -7.15 10.98 -1.13
CA ALA A 88 -6.36 11.51 -0.01
C ALA A 88 -4.92 11.87 -0.37
N VAL A 89 -4.43 11.45 -1.53
CA VAL A 89 -3.04 11.72 -1.91
C VAL A 89 -2.88 13.13 -2.46
N VAL A 90 -1.76 13.76 -2.11
CA VAL A 90 -1.36 15.07 -2.67
C VAL A 90 -0.15 14.84 -3.55
N ARG A 91 -0.26 15.26 -4.81
CA ARG A 91 0.83 15.14 -5.77
C ARG A 91 1.80 16.31 -5.59
N ARG A 92 3.05 16.00 -5.31
CA ARG A 92 4.08 17.02 -5.05
C ARG A 92 4.82 17.48 -6.30
N GLY A 93 4.75 16.73 -7.38
CA GLY A 93 5.43 17.07 -8.60
C GLY A 93 6.08 15.86 -9.26
N VAL A 94 6.98 16.13 -10.20
CA VAL A 94 7.68 15.10 -10.96
C VAL A 94 9.12 15.05 -10.49
N HIS A 95 9.57 13.85 -10.11
CA HIS A 95 10.96 13.58 -9.84
C HIS A 95 11.67 13.12 -11.12
N ILE A 96 12.87 13.63 -11.34
CA ILE A 96 13.71 13.18 -12.43
C ILE A 96 14.95 12.58 -11.79
N ASP A 97 15.19 11.29 -12.05
CA ASP A 97 16.38 10.63 -11.54
C ASP A 97 17.61 10.93 -12.40
N GLY A 98 18.78 10.42 -11.99
CA GLY A 98 20.03 10.66 -12.71
C GLY A 98 20.08 10.09 -14.11
N GLU A 99 19.13 9.24 -14.48
CA GLU A 99 19.03 8.64 -15.82
C GLU A 99 18.00 9.33 -16.70
N GLY A 100 17.35 10.36 -16.16
CA GLY A 100 16.32 11.09 -16.88
C GLY A 100 14.92 10.50 -16.78
N VAL A 101 14.73 9.46 -15.99
CA VAL A 101 13.41 8.88 -15.75
C VAL A 101 12.61 9.79 -14.83
N SER A 102 11.40 10.17 -15.24
CA SER A 102 10.55 11.01 -14.41
C SER A 102 9.37 10.22 -13.86
N TYR A 103 9.03 10.47 -12.60
CA TYR A 103 7.88 9.89 -11.95
C TYR A 103 7.27 10.89 -10.98
N ASN A 104 5.97 10.69 -10.68
CA ASN A 104 5.25 11.57 -9.79
C ASN A 104 5.58 11.25 -8.34
N SER A 105 5.91 12.28 -7.58
CA SER A 105 6.07 12.17 -6.14
C SER A 105 4.74 12.51 -5.48
N CYS A 106 4.22 11.57 -4.69
CA CYS A 106 2.95 11.72 -4.00
C CYS A 106 3.12 11.51 -2.50
N ILE A 107 2.31 12.19 -1.71
CA ILE A 107 2.24 11.96 -0.26
C ILE A 107 0.77 11.96 0.14
N TRP A 108 0.48 11.33 1.26
CA TRP A 108 -0.85 11.39 1.84
C TRP A 108 -1.12 12.78 2.41
N ALA A 109 -2.38 13.22 2.35
CA ALA A 109 -2.75 14.56 2.79
C ALA A 109 -2.43 14.81 4.27
N ASP A 110 -2.65 13.81 5.12
CA ASP A 110 -2.35 13.94 6.55
C ASP A 110 -0.86 14.12 6.83
N GLU A 111 -0.01 13.47 6.03
CA GLU A 111 1.45 13.65 6.14
C GLU A 111 1.86 15.06 5.73
N GLN A 112 1.23 15.59 4.69
CA GLN A 112 1.49 16.96 4.24
C GLN A 112 1.09 17.98 5.29
N GLU A 113 -0.07 17.81 5.93
CA GLU A 113 -0.52 18.70 6.99
C GLU A 113 0.48 18.75 8.14
N GLN A 114 1.03 17.61 8.53
CA GLN A 114 2.03 17.57 9.58
C GLN A 114 3.32 18.28 9.20
N LYS A 115 3.76 18.13 7.95
CA LYS A 115 4.95 18.83 7.47
C LYS A 115 4.76 20.34 7.48
N GLN A 116 3.56 20.81 7.17
CA GLN A 116 3.23 22.24 7.20
C GLN A 116 3.12 22.78 8.61
N ALA A 117 2.68 21.96 9.57
CA ALA A 117 2.53 22.36 10.96
C ALA A 117 3.87 22.40 11.71
N SER A 118 4.88 21.73 11.21
CA SER A 118 6.21 21.72 11.81
C SER A 118 7.11 22.78 11.13
#